data_f31c2044fe0bc434c5e92449972c9e65
#
_entry.id   f31c2044fe0bc434c5e92449972c9e65
#
_cell.length_a   1.000
_cell.length_b   1.000
_cell.length_c   1.000
_cell.angle_alpha   90.00
_cell.angle_beta   90.00
_cell.angle_gamma   90.00
#
_symmetry.space_group_name_H-M   'P 1'
#
loop_
_entity.id
_entity.type
_entity.pdbx_description
1 polymer ?
#
loop_
_entity_poly.entity_id
_entity_poly.type
_entity_poly.pdbx_seq_one_letter_code
_entity_poly.pdbx_strand_id
1 'polypeptide(L)'
;MPSFSGVIPPVVSPMLAPDQIDGPAVGRIVQHLISGGVSGLFVLGTTGEGPSLTYQMRYDMVELTCEAAAGRVPVFVGVTDTCLAESIALAEHAARCQAAAIVAAAPFYFDVSRQELETWFESLATASPLPLMLYNMPSCVGVVLDPGMVDSLSHHPNIIGIKDSGGDMAYFENLCERHRHRSDFVIFMGPEERLAAAVALGAAGGVCGGANLLPHVYTSLYKAATHGDHAAIAEGEFLIRRVFETVYFDDDGQMKLIPGLKMAMHELGLCRPVVAPPLSLVTEQHATRIRSALPRLIETSQL
;
A
#
# COMPACT_ATOMS: atom_id res chain seq x y z
N MET A 1 2.13 -19.75 -10.10
CA MET A 1 2.57 -18.78 -9.08
C MET A 1 1.48 -18.64 -8.03
N PRO A 2 1.75 -18.27 -6.77
CA PRO A 2 0.69 -18.03 -5.80
C PRO A 2 -0.22 -16.91 -6.30
N SER A 3 -1.53 -17.11 -6.21
CA SER A 3 -2.51 -16.07 -6.51
C SER A 3 -2.66 -15.20 -5.27
N PHE A 4 -2.22 -13.94 -5.34
CA PHE A 4 -2.40 -12.97 -4.26
C PHE A 4 -3.79 -12.35 -4.33
N SER A 5 -4.48 -12.24 -3.20
CA SER A 5 -5.80 -11.63 -3.12
C SER A 5 -6.09 -11.09 -1.72
N GLY A 6 -7.11 -10.26 -1.58
CA GLY A 6 -7.53 -9.72 -0.29
C GLY A 6 -6.96 -8.33 0.01
N VAL A 7 -6.85 -8.02 1.29
CA VAL A 7 -6.37 -6.71 1.76
C VAL A 7 -4.88 -6.79 2.10
N ILE A 8 -4.09 -5.94 1.45
CA ILE A 8 -2.64 -5.83 1.64
C ILE A 8 -2.33 -4.39 2.08
N PRO A 9 -2.28 -4.08 3.41
CA PRO A 9 -1.99 -2.72 3.86
C PRO A 9 -0.63 -2.24 3.40
N PRO A 10 -0.51 -0.99 2.92
CA PRO A 10 0.77 -0.33 2.77
C PRO A 10 1.25 0.10 4.16
N VAL A 11 2.10 -0.72 4.78
CA VAL A 11 2.52 -0.58 6.18
C VAL A 11 3.24 0.75 6.40
N VAL A 12 2.84 1.50 7.43
CA VAL A 12 3.56 2.71 7.83
C VAL A 12 4.95 2.34 8.34
N SER A 13 5.94 3.20 8.15
CA SER A 13 7.27 3.04 8.73
C SER A 13 7.33 3.72 10.09
N PRO A 14 7.27 2.98 11.21
CA PRO A 14 7.35 3.58 12.53
C PRO A 14 8.77 4.06 12.81
N MET A 15 8.90 5.27 13.35
CA MET A 15 10.18 5.93 13.57
C MET A 15 10.32 6.42 15.02
N LEU A 16 11.52 6.32 15.57
CA LEU A 16 11.93 6.98 16.82
C LEU A 16 12.30 8.43 16.57
N ALA A 17 12.95 8.69 15.44
CA ALA A 17 13.34 9.97 14.89
C ALA A 17 13.26 9.89 13.34
N PRO A 18 13.29 11.02 12.61
CA PRO A 18 13.16 11.03 11.14
C PRO A 18 14.16 10.16 10.36
N ASP A 19 15.24 9.79 10.99
CA ASP A 19 16.34 8.98 10.44
C ASP A 19 16.54 7.63 11.16
N GLN A 20 15.58 7.21 12.01
CA GLN A 20 15.70 5.99 12.81
C GLN A 20 14.38 5.22 12.90
N ILE A 21 14.39 3.96 12.45
CA ILE A 21 13.24 3.04 12.56
C ILE A 21 13.03 2.61 14.03
N ASP A 22 11.76 2.53 14.43
CA ASP A 22 11.32 1.92 15.71
C ASP A 22 11.05 0.41 15.49
N GLY A 23 12.08 -0.41 15.60
CA GLY A 23 11.98 -1.86 15.38
C GLY A 23 10.89 -2.53 16.25
N PRO A 24 10.81 -2.29 17.57
CA PRO A 24 9.72 -2.81 18.39
C PRO A 24 8.32 -2.43 17.89
N ALA A 25 8.15 -1.22 17.33
CA ALA A 25 6.87 -0.80 16.77
C ALA A 25 6.54 -1.52 15.45
N VAL A 26 7.54 -1.85 14.62
CA VAL A 26 7.33 -2.71 13.43
C VAL A 26 6.66 -4.02 13.84
N GLY A 27 7.19 -4.69 14.87
CA GLY A 27 6.62 -5.94 15.38
C GLY A 27 5.17 -5.77 15.87
N ARG A 28 4.86 -4.70 16.61
CA ARG A 28 3.48 -4.41 17.08
C ARG A 28 2.52 -4.17 15.92
N ILE A 29 2.93 -3.39 14.93
CA ILE A 29 2.10 -3.09 13.75
C ILE A 29 1.84 -4.36 12.93
N VAL A 30 2.86 -5.15 12.65
CA VAL A 30 2.73 -6.42 11.92
C VAL A 30 1.77 -7.36 12.66
N GLN A 31 1.89 -7.50 13.98
CA GLN A 31 0.97 -8.32 14.77
C GLN A 31 -0.45 -7.79 14.72
N HIS A 32 -0.67 -6.48 14.84
CA HIS A 32 -1.98 -5.83 14.74
C HIS A 32 -2.64 -6.12 13.39
N LEU A 33 -1.89 -5.96 12.29
CA LEU A 33 -2.38 -6.20 10.93
C LEU A 33 -2.76 -7.67 10.71
N ILE A 34 -1.88 -8.59 11.08
CA ILE A 34 -2.14 -10.03 10.92
C ILE A 34 -3.34 -10.47 11.77
N SER A 35 -3.48 -9.96 13.00
CA SER A 35 -4.64 -10.25 13.85
C SER A 35 -5.94 -9.71 13.27
N GLY A 36 -5.90 -8.64 12.48
CA GLY A 36 -7.03 -8.10 11.74
C GLY A 36 -7.37 -8.84 10.44
N GLY A 37 -6.65 -9.94 10.14
CA GLY A 37 -6.95 -10.84 9.03
C GLY A 37 -6.49 -10.36 7.66
N VAL A 38 -5.47 -9.50 7.59
CA VAL A 38 -4.90 -9.05 6.31
C VAL A 38 -4.26 -10.20 5.54
N SER A 39 -4.27 -10.12 4.22
CA SER A 39 -3.79 -11.17 3.31
C SER A 39 -2.31 -11.01 2.92
N GLY A 40 -1.69 -9.91 3.30
CA GLY A 40 -0.29 -9.60 3.03
C GLY A 40 0.11 -8.26 3.65
N LEU A 41 1.37 -7.89 3.53
CA LEU A 41 1.93 -6.62 4.01
C LEU A 41 2.71 -5.98 2.87
N PHE A 42 2.52 -4.68 2.65
CA PHE A 42 3.29 -3.94 1.64
C PHE A 42 4.13 -2.86 2.30
N VAL A 43 5.44 -3.05 2.40
CA VAL A 43 6.38 -2.08 2.99
C VAL A 43 6.99 -1.17 1.94
N LEU A 44 7.47 -0.01 2.36
CA LEU A 44 8.15 0.99 1.52
C LEU A 44 7.31 1.54 0.36
N GLY A 45 5.97 1.39 0.43
CA GLY A 45 5.05 2.12 -0.44
C GLY A 45 4.95 3.60 -0.03
N THR A 46 4.04 4.34 -0.68
CA THR A 46 3.79 5.76 -0.39
C THR A 46 3.43 5.99 1.09
N THR A 47 2.50 5.21 1.63
CA THR A 47 2.10 5.28 3.05
C THR A 47 3.24 4.89 3.99
N GLY A 48 4.15 4.05 3.55
CA GLY A 48 5.38 3.67 4.26
C GLY A 48 6.51 4.69 4.10
N GLU A 49 6.27 5.83 3.47
CA GLU A 49 7.25 6.91 3.27
C GLU A 49 8.53 6.46 2.54
N GLY A 50 8.46 5.36 1.78
CA GLY A 50 9.63 4.70 1.17
C GLY A 50 10.62 5.66 0.49
N PRO A 51 10.18 6.59 -0.39
CA PRO A 51 11.08 7.55 -1.05
C PRO A 51 11.77 8.54 -0.11
N SER A 52 11.25 8.77 1.11
CA SER A 52 11.79 9.70 2.10
C SER A 52 12.70 9.05 3.14
N LEU A 53 12.79 7.72 3.14
CA LEU A 53 13.68 6.98 4.05
C LEU A 53 15.10 6.88 3.48
N THR A 54 16.09 6.86 4.37
CA THR A 54 17.45 6.51 3.96
C THR A 54 17.50 5.08 3.43
N TYR A 55 18.49 4.72 2.61
CA TYR A 55 18.65 3.35 2.12
C TYR A 55 18.79 2.34 3.27
N GLN A 56 19.51 2.69 4.34
CA GLN A 56 19.64 1.83 5.51
C GLN A 56 18.26 1.59 6.16
N MET A 57 17.46 2.63 6.36
CA MET A 57 16.11 2.48 6.92
C MET A 57 15.20 1.63 6.03
N ARG A 58 15.38 1.67 4.71
CA ARG A 58 14.63 0.79 3.78
C ARG A 58 15.02 -0.67 4.00
N TYR A 59 16.30 -0.97 4.14
CA TYR A 59 16.77 -2.32 4.47
C TYR A 59 16.23 -2.79 5.83
N ASP A 60 16.35 -1.95 6.87
CA ASP A 60 15.85 -2.26 8.21
C ASP A 60 14.34 -2.57 8.20
N MET A 61 13.54 -1.78 7.48
CA MET A 61 12.09 -2.01 7.38
C MET A 61 11.76 -3.35 6.71
N VAL A 62 12.51 -3.75 5.70
CA VAL A 62 12.32 -5.04 5.02
C VAL A 62 12.65 -6.18 5.98
N GLU A 63 13.84 -6.15 6.61
CA GLU A 63 14.28 -7.18 7.56
C GLU A 63 13.30 -7.34 8.72
N LEU A 64 13.02 -6.25 9.43
CA LEU A 64 12.16 -6.26 10.60
C LEU A 64 10.72 -6.71 10.28
N THR A 65 10.19 -6.32 9.11
CA THR A 65 8.85 -6.73 8.72
C THR A 65 8.79 -8.20 8.32
N CYS A 66 9.76 -8.69 7.55
CA CYS A 66 9.84 -10.10 7.16
C CYS A 66 10.04 -10.99 8.39
N GLU A 67 10.93 -10.60 9.32
CA GLU A 67 11.13 -11.30 10.59
C GLU A 67 9.83 -11.32 11.42
N ALA A 68 9.17 -10.17 11.60
CA ALA A 68 7.94 -10.07 12.36
C ALA A 68 6.77 -10.83 11.69
N ALA A 69 6.69 -10.84 10.37
CA ALA A 69 5.69 -11.61 9.63
C ALA A 69 5.92 -13.13 9.78
N ALA A 70 7.17 -13.57 9.88
CA ALA A 70 7.57 -14.97 10.08
C ALA A 70 6.85 -15.94 9.12
N GLY A 71 6.67 -15.55 7.86
CA GLY A 71 5.99 -16.35 6.83
C GLY A 71 4.48 -16.52 7.00
N ARG A 72 3.86 -15.87 8.01
CA ARG A 72 2.40 -15.98 8.25
C ARG A 72 1.57 -15.34 7.15
N VAL A 73 2.07 -14.31 6.53
CA VAL A 73 1.51 -13.61 5.37
C VAL A 73 2.63 -13.17 4.43
N PRO A 74 2.39 -13.07 3.11
CA PRO A 74 3.39 -12.57 2.17
C PRO A 74 3.75 -11.10 2.43
N VAL A 75 5.03 -10.75 2.25
CA VAL A 75 5.52 -9.38 2.32
C VAL A 75 5.88 -8.92 0.91
N PHE A 76 5.32 -7.79 0.52
CA PHE A 76 5.61 -7.06 -0.71
C PHE A 76 6.52 -5.88 -0.39
N VAL A 77 7.55 -5.64 -1.20
CA VAL A 77 8.54 -4.61 -0.93
C VAL A 77 8.55 -3.56 -2.04
N GLY A 78 8.27 -2.30 -1.68
CA GLY A 78 8.43 -1.16 -2.59
C GLY A 78 9.90 -0.91 -2.90
N VAL A 79 10.26 -0.99 -4.18
CA VAL A 79 11.64 -0.77 -4.65
C VAL A 79 11.76 0.43 -5.58
N THR A 80 10.74 1.31 -5.59
CA THR A 80 10.72 2.50 -6.42
C THR A 80 11.91 3.41 -6.10
N ASP A 81 12.73 3.67 -7.09
CA ASP A 81 13.86 4.59 -7.02
C ASP A 81 14.11 5.24 -8.40
N THR A 82 14.82 6.34 -8.45
CA THR A 82 15.31 6.96 -9.69
C THR A 82 16.54 6.23 -10.25
N CYS A 83 17.25 5.48 -9.41
CA CYS A 83 18.40 4.67 -9.76
C CYS A 83 18.00 3.20 -9.88
N LEU A 84 18.03 2.65 -11.09
CA LEU A 84 17.68 1.24 -11.34
C LEU A 84 18.55 0.26 -10.51
N ALA A 85 19.84 0.59 -10.34
CA ALA A 85 20.74 -0.26 -9.56
C ALA A 85 20.33 -0.35 -8.08
N GLU A 86 19.84 0.75 -7.48
CA GLU A 86 19.31 0.76 -6.12
C GLU A 86 18.01 -0.03 -6.00
N SER A 87 17.12 0.06 -7.00
CA SER A 87 15.92 -0.78 -7.06
C SER A 87 16.26 -2.27 -7.12
N ILE A 88 17.28 -2.66 -7.90
CA ILE A 88 17.75 -4.04 -8.01
C ILE A 88 18.39 -4.50 -6.68
N ALA A 89 19.26 -3.68 -6.07
CA ALA A 89 19.92 -4.01 -4.82
C ALA A 89 18.90 -4.23 -3.67
N LEU A 90 17.84 -3.40 -3.63
CA LEU A 90 16.77 -3.57 -2.65
C LEU A 90 15.91 -4.81 -2.95
N ALA A 91 15.69 -5.16 -4.23
CA ALA A 91 15.00 -6.39 -4.62
C ALA A 91 15.79 -7.65 -4.22
N GLU A 92 17.11 -7.64 -4.40
CA GLU A 92 17.99 -8.71 -3.94
C GLU A 92 17.98 -8.86 -2.41
N HIS A 93 17.98 -7.73 -1.70
CA HIS A 93 17.88 -7.73 -0.24
C HIS A 93 16.52 -8.31 0.22
N ALA A 94 15.42 -7.87 -0.40
CA ALA A 94 14.08 -8.40 -0.14
C ALA A 94 14.00 -9.92 -0.35
N ALA A 95 14.66 -10.44 -1.39
CA ALA A 95 14.74 -11.88 -1.63
C ALA A 95 15.48 -12.63 -0.53
N ARG A 96 16.60 -12.08 -0.03
CA ARG A 96 17.33 -12.66 1.12
C ARG A 96 16.47 -12.70 2.38
N CYS A 97 15.59 -11.70 2.56
CA CYS A 97 14.62 -11.65 3.67
C CYS A 97 13.35 -12.48 3.41
N GLN A 98 13.29 -13.25 2.32
CA GLN A 98 12.15 -14.10 1.96
C GLN A 98 10.85 -13.31 1.71
N ALA A 99 10.95 -12.09 1.20
CA ALA A 99 9.80 -11.37 0.69
C ALA A 99 9.16 -12.11 -0.50
N ALA A 100 7.86 -11.90 -0.73
CA ALA A 100 7.10 -12.62 -1.74
C ALA A 100 7.16 -11.98 -3.13
N ALA A 101 7.26 -10.65 -3.18
CA ALA A 101 7.29 -9.87 -4.42
C ALA A 101 7.86 -8.47 -4.18
N ILE A 102 8.28 -7.82 -5.26
CA ILE A 102 8.60 -6.40 -5.26
C ILE A 102 7.50 -5.59 -5.95
N VAL A 103 7.40 -4.31 -5.60
CA VAL A 103 6.45 -3.37 -6.18
C VAL A 103 7.21 -2.14 -6.65
N ALA A 104 7.03 -1.70 -7.89
CA ALA A 104 7.71 -0.52 -8.42
C ALA A 104 6.76 0.40 -9.19
N ALA A 105 6.80 1.69 -8.85
CA ALA A 105 6.27 2.75 -9.69
C ALA A 105 7.34 3.24 -10.68
N ALA A 106 6.95 4.08 -11.63
CA ALA A 106 7.89 4.70 -12.58
C ALA A 106 8.97 5.53 -11.86
N PRO A 107 10.19 5.65 -12.41
CA PRO A 107 11.16 6.64 -11.95
C PRO A 107 10.58 8.04 -12.12
N PHE A 108 10.83 8.95 -11.18
CA PHE A 108 10.00 10.15 -10.97
C PHE A 108 10.74 11.49 -11.15
N TYR A 109 12.00 11.53 -11.56
CA TYR A 109 12.77 12.77 -11.66
C TYR A 109 12.86 13.29 -13.10
N PHE A 110 13.11 12.42 -14.06
CA PHE A 110 13.20 12.77 -15.47
C PHE A 110 11.89 12.40 -16.20
N ASP A 111 11.50 13.25 -17.16
CA ASP A 111 10.50 12.86 -18.12
C ASP A 111 11.06 11.73 -18.99
N VAL A 112 10.36 10.61 -19.02
CA VAL A 112 10.75 9.44 -19.79
C VAL A 112 9.69 9.11 -20.83
N SER A 113 10.13 8.71 -22.00
CA SER A 113 9.24 8.23 -23.04
C SER A 113 8.62 6.87 -22.64
N ARG A 114 7.52 6.51 -23.30
CA ARG A 114 6.89 5.21 -23.12
C ARG A 114 7.89 4.06 -23.27
N GLN A 115 8.72 4.08 -24.32
CA GLN A 115 9.67 3.01 -24.59
C GLN A 115 10.78 2.91 -23.54
N GLU A 116 11.28 4.04 -23.03
CA GLU A 116 12.26 4.06 -21.94
C GLU A 116 11.66 3.48 -20.67
N LEU A 117 10.40 3.78 -20.39
CA LEU A 117 9.70 3.27 -19.23
C LEU A 117 9.44 1.76 -19.33
N GLU A 118 8.99 1.26 -20.47
CA GLU A 118 8.86 -0.18 -20.75
C GLU A 118 10.21 -0.89 -20.56
N THR A 119 11.27 -0.37 -21.14
CA THR A 119 12.64 -0.91 -21.00
C THR A 119 13.11 -0.91 -19.53
N TRP A 120 12.78 0.12 -18.78
CA TRP A 120 13.12 0.23 -17.34
C TRP A 120 12.44 -0.88 -16.54
N PHE A 121 11.12 -1.09 -16.71
CA PHE A 121 10.38 -2.14 -16.01
C PHE A 121 10.84 -3.55 -16.42
N GLU A 122 11.09 -3.78 -17.70
CA GLU A 122 11.61 -5.06 -18.21
C GLU A 122 13.01 -5.35 -17.62
N SER A 123 13.87 -4.33 -17.55
CA SER A 123 15.20 -4.45 -16.95
C SER A 123 15.13 -4.80 -15.46
N LEU A 124 14.25 -4.12 -14.71
CA LEU A 124 14.04 -4.42 -13.30
C LEU A 124 13.46 -5.83 -13.11
N ALA A 125 12.45 -6.21 -13.89
CA ALA A 125 11.84 -7.52 -13.83
C ALA A 125 12.81 -8.66 -14.18
N THR A 126 13.69 -8.43 -15.17
CA THR A 126 14.71 -9.40 -15.58
C THR A 126 15.79 -9.59 -14.51
N ALA A 127 16.24 -8.49 -13.87
CA ALA A 127 17.29 -8.53 -12.89
C ALA A 127 16.80 -8.97 -11.50
N SER A 128 15.52 -8.78 -11.20
CA SER A 128 14.95 -9.09 -9.88
C SER A 128 14.84 -10.60 -9.64
N PRO A 129 15.32 -11.11 -8.49
CA PRO A 129 15.09 -12.50 -8.07
C PRO A 129 13.65 -12.76 -7.61
N LEU A 130 12.85 -11.69 -7.40
CA LEU A 130 11.45 -11.75 -6.97
C LEU A 130 10.52 -11.26 -8.09
N PRO A 131 9.28 -11.76 -8.14
CA PRO A 131 8.29 -11.26 -9.09
C PRO A 131 7.97 -9.79 -8.82
N LEU A 132 7.73 -9.04 -9.91
CA LEU A 132 7.43 -7.62 -9.90
C LEU A 132 5.92 -7.37 -10.05
N MET A 133 5.36 -6.54 -9.18
CA MET A 133 4.06 -5.90 -9.34
C MET A 133 4.28 -4.45 -9.80
N LEU A 134 3.69 -4.07 -10.91
CA LEU A 134 3.69 -2.68 -11.38
C LEU A 134 2.90 -1.79 -10.41
N TYR A 135 3.27 -0.52 -10.33
CA TYR A 135 2.54 0.44 -9.49
C TYR A 135 2.21 1.72 -10.29
N ASN A 136 0.94 1.88 -10.63
CA ASN A 136 0.43 3.12 -11.23
C ASN A 136 0.09 4.12 -10.13
N MET A 137 0.91 5.17 -9.98
CA MET A 137 0.75 6.23 -8.97
C MET A 137 1.04 7.60 -9.57
N PRO A 138 0.23 8.07 -10.53
CA PRO A 138 0.52 9.26 -11.33
C PRO A 138 0.66 10.54 -10.49
N SER A 139 -0.06 10.66 -9.37
CA SER A 139 0.05 11.81 -8.48
C SER A 139 1.42 11.97 -7.80
N CYS A 140 2.22 10.90 -7.71
CA CYS A 140 3.56 10.92 -7.12
C CYS A 140 4.67 10.93 -8.17
N VAL A 141 4.47 10.26 -9.30
CA VAL A 141 5.53 10.05 -10.30
C VAL A 141 5.32 10.83 -11.61
N GLY A 142 4.19 11.53 -11.75
CA GLY A 142 3.89 12.36 -12.92
C GLY A 142 3.54 11.59 -14.21
N VAL A 143 3.52 10.27 -14.17
CA VAL A 143 3.31 9.40 -15.33
C VAL A 143 2.19 8.40 -15.05
N VAL A 144 1.35 8.16 -16.06
CA VAL A 144 0.33 7.10 -16.06
C VAL A 144 0.87 5.90 -16.84
N LEU A 145 0.80 4.71 -16.26
CA LEU A 145 1.02 3.47 -16.98
C LEU A 145 -0.23 3.18 -17.80
N ASP A 146 -0.25 3.54 -19.08
CA ASP A 146 -1.44 3.32 -19.91
C ASP A 146 -1.76 1.81 -20.06
N PRO A 147 -3.04 1.43 -20.25
CA PRO A 147 -3.45 0.02 -20.26
C PRO A 147 -2.75 -0.81 -21.34
N GLY A 148 -2.35 -0.19 -22.47
CA GLY A 148 -1.62 -0.89 -23.52
C GLY A 148 -0.16 -1.17 -23.12
N MET A 149 0.47 -0.29 -22.34
CA MET A 149 1.79 -0.53 -21.73
C MET A 149 1.71 -1.65 -20.71
N VAL A 150 0.71 -1.61 -19.82
CA VAL A 150 0.51 -2.65 -18.81
C VAL A 150 0.29 -4.01 -19.47
N ASP A 151 -0.49 -4.06 -20.55
CA ASP A 151 -0.71 -5.27 -21.34
C ASP A 151 0.61 -5.80 -21.92
N SER A 152 1.41 -4.95 -22.55
CA SER A 152 2.75 -5.30 -23.07
C SER A 152 3.64 -5.88 -21.98
N LEU A 153 3.79 -5.17 -20.86
CA LEU A 153 4.62 -5.58 -19.71
C LEU A 153 4.12 -6.87 -19.06
N SER A 154 2.82 -7.12 -19.08
CA SER A 154 2.22 -8.32 -18.48
C SER A 154 2.66 -9.64 -19.13
N HIS A 155 3.27 -9.58 -20.32
CA HIS A 155 3.83 -10.75 -20.99
C HIS A 155 5.23 -11.13 -20.47
N HIS A 156 5.88 -10.27 -19.71
CA HIS A 156 7.14 -10.62 -19.05
C HIS A 156 6.89 -11.64 -17.93
N PRO A 157 7.59 -12.80 -17.90
CA PRO A 157 7.27 -13.91 -16.99
C PRO A 157 7.41 -13.56 -15.51
N ASN A 158 8.16 -12.52 -15.18
CA ASN A 158 8.39 -12.06 -13.80
C ASN A 158 7.54 -10.83 -13.42
N ILE A 159 6.59 -10.40 -14.29
CA ILE A 159 5.61 -9.34 -13.95
C ILE A 159 4.27 -10.00 -13.67
N ILE A 160 3.79 -9.87 -12.42
CA ILE A 160 2.66 -10.65 -11.91
C ILE A 160 1.38 -9.86 -11.66
N GLY A 161 1.40 -8.56 -11.89
CA GLY A 161 0.21 -7.75 -11.64
C GLY A 161 0.48 -6.26 -11.60
N ILE A 162 -0.55 -5.52 -11.26
CA ILE A 162 -0.51 -4.08 -11.07
C ILE A 162 -1.31 -3.64 -9.85
N LYS A 163 -0.77 -2.68 -9.08
CA LYS A 163 -1.52 -1.86 -8.14
C LYS A 163 -1.85 -0.54 -8.82
N ASP A 164 -3.13 -0.19 -8.90
CA ASP A 164 -3.56 1.11 -9.42
C ASP A 164 -4.00 2.06 -8.31
N SER A 165 -3.37 3.23 -8.25
CA SER A 165 -3.71 4.35 -7.37
C SER A 165 -4.05 5.63 -8.14
N GLY A 166 -4.35 5.52 -9.43
CA GLY A 166 -4.73 6.64 -10.29
C GLY A 166 -6.10 7.25 -9.95
N GLY A 167 -7.01 6.44 -9.38
CA GLY A 167 -8.35 6.88 -8.99
C GLY A 167 -9.36 6.98 -10.13
N ASP A 168 -8.96 6.73 -11.38
CA ASP A 168 -9.84 6.69 -12.55
C ASP A 168 -10.47 5.28 -12.68
N MET A 169 -11.75 5.17 -12.39
CA MET A 169 -12.47 3.90 -12.46
C MET A 169 -12.64 3.37 -13.89
N ALA A 170 -12.70 4.22 -14.91
CA ALA A 170 -12.76 3.78 -16.30
C ALA A 170 -11.42 3.16 -16.75
N TYR A 171 -10.32 3.75 -16.31
CA TYR A 171 -8.98 3.16 -16.48
C TYR A 171 -8.89 1.80 -15.77
N PHE A 172 -9.36 1.72 -14.52
CA PHE A 172 -9.32 0.50 -13.72
C PHE A 172 -10.17 -0.63 -14.34
N GLU A 173 -11.39 -0.31 -14.77
CA GLU A 173 -12.28 -1.24 -15.48
C GLU A 173 -11.62 -1.78 -16.75
N ASN A 174 -10.99 -0.92 -17.55
CA ASN A 174 -10.26 -1.32 -18.75
C ASN A 174 -9.12 -2.29 -18.43
N LEU A 175 -8.38 -2.08 -17.33
CA LEU A 175 -7.36 -3.03 -16.87
C LEU A 175 -7.99 -4.39 -16.51
N CYS A 176 -9.06 -4.39 -15.74
CA CYS A 176 -9.75 -5.63 -15.34
C CYS A 176 -10.29 -6.40 -16.54
N GLU A 177 -10.89 -5.72 -17.52
CA GLU A 177 -11.39 -6.34 -18.74
C GLU A 177 -10.28 -6.99 -19.58
N ARG A 178 -9.16 -6.30 -19.76
CA ARG A 178 -8.00 -6.80 -20.53
C ARG A 178 -7.41 -8.06 -19.92
N HIS A 179 -7.38 -8.14 -18.60
CA HIS A 179 -6.70 -9.23 -17.89
C HIS A 179 -7.67 -10.24 -17.24
N ARG A 180 -8.98 -10.15 -17.51
CA ARG A 180 -10.01 -10.99 -16.85
C ARG A 180 -9.80 -12.51 -16.99
N HIS A 181 -9.08 -12.93 -18.03
CA HIS A 181 -8.78 -14.35 -18.29
C HIS A 181 -7.36 -14.77 -17.88
N ARG A 182 -6.61 -13.86 -17.25
CA ARG A 182 -5.23 -14.05 -16.80
C ARG A 182 -5.21 -14.39 -15.31
N SER A 183 -5.12 -15.68 -14.98
CA SER A 183 -4.98 -16.13 -13.58
C SER A 183 -3.58 -15.89 -13.00
N ASP A 184 -2.63 -15.51 -13.84
CA ASP A 184 -1.22 -15.27 -13.53
C ASP A 184 -0.91 -13.76 -13.36
N PHE A 185 -1.90 -12.86 -13.60
CA PHE A 185 -1.76 -11.42 -13.47
C PHE A 185 -2.87 -10.86 -12.59
N VAL A 186 -2.51 -10.21 -11.46
CA VAL A 186 -3.46 -9.69 -10.48
C VAL A 186 -3.54 -8.17 -10.50
N ILE A 187 -4.73 -7.63 -10.23
CA ILE A 187 -4.97 -6.18 -10.20
C ILE A 187 -5.46 -5.79 -8.82
N PHE A 188 -4.78 -4.84 -8.17
CA PHE A 188 -5.13 -4.32 -6.85
C PHE A 188 -5.55 -2.86 -6.92
N MET A 189 -6.62 -2.52 -6.17
CA MET A 189 -7.08 -1.14 -5.98
C MET A 189 -6.26 -0.43 -4.90
N GLY A 190 -5.78 0.78 -5.19
CA GLY A 190 -5.10 1.65 -4.22
C GLY A 190 -6.07 2.54 -3.42
N PRO A 191 -6.94 3.35 -4.08
CA PRO A 191 -7.97 4.14 -3.41
C PRO A 191 -8.95 3.26 -2.62
N GLU A 192 -8.86 3.31 -1.30
CA GLU A 192 -9.54 2.37 -0.41
C GLU A 192 -11.06 2.53 -0.38
N GLU A 193 -11.55 3.74 -0.67
CA GLU A 193 -12.98 4.03 -0.83
C GLU A 193 -13.60 3.41 -2.09
N ARG A 194 -12.76 2.87 -2.97
CA ARG A 194 -13.17 2.16 -4.20
C ARG A 194 -13.05 0.64 -4.08
N LEU A 195 -12.66 0.10 -2.92
CA LEU A 195 -12.38 -1.32 -2.74
C LEU A 195 -13.55 -2.21 -3.18
N ALA A 196 -14.76 -1.95 -2.70
CA ALA A 196 -15.92 -2.78 -3.05
C ALA A 196 -16.26 -2.72 -4.54
N ALA A 197 -16.24 -1.52 -5.14
CA ALA A 197 -16.46 -1.34 -6.57
C ALA A 197 -15.39 -2.05 -7.42
N ALA A 198 -14.13 -1.96 -7.01
CA ALA A 198 -13.02 -2.63 -7.70
C ALA A 198 -13.14 -4.16 -7.64
N VAL A 199 -13.54 -4.72 -6.50
CA VAL A 199 -13.78 -6.17 -6.36
C VAL A 199 -14.91 -6.61 -7.29
N ALA A 200 -15.97 -5.82 -7.43
CA ALA A 200 -17.07 -6.11 -8.35
C ALA A 200 -16.62 -6.10 -9.83
N LEU A 201 -15.58 -5.35 -10.18
CA LEU A 201 -14.94 -5.33 -11.51
C LEU A 201 -13.91 -6.47 -11.70
N GLY A 202 -13.64 -7.27 -10.69
CA GLY A 202 -12.69 -8.38 -10.76
C GLY A 202 -11.31 -8.10 -10.16
N ALA A 203 -11.15 -7.03 -9.37
CA ALA A 203 -9.91 -6.82 -8.62
C ALA A 203 -9.60 -7.99 -7.67
N ALA A 204 -8.34 -8.36 -7.56
CA ALA A 204 -7.88 -9.35 -6.60
C ALA A 204 -8.03 -8.87 -5.14
N GLY A 205 -8.06 -7.55 -4.93
CA GLY A 205 -8.19 -6.95 -3.60
C GLY A 205 -7.79 -5.49 -3.57
N GLY A 206 -7.40 -5.00 -2.39
CA GLY A 206 -7.01 -3.62 -2.19
C GLY A 206 -5.74 -3.44 -1.35
N VAL A 207 -5.02 -2.36 -1.66
CA VAL A 207 -3.84 -1.91 -0.93
C VAL A 207 -4.24 -0.67 -0.12
N CYS A 208 -4.93 -0.90 1.00
CA CYS A 208 -5.69 0.09 1.76
C CYS A 208 -4.88 0.67 2.92
N GLY A 209 -4.65 1.99 2.90
CA GLY A 209 -3.87 2.71 3.92
C GLY A 209 -4.49 2.65 5.31
N GLY A 210 -5.80 2.85 5.41
CA GLY A 210 -6.54 2.84 6.67
C GLY A 210 -6.59 1.48 7.36
N ALA A 211 -6.27 0.41 6.64
CA ALA A 211 -6.11 -0.90 7.25
C ALA A 211 -4.96 -0.94 8.30
N ASN A 212 -4.01 0.02 8.26
CA ASN A 212 -3.05 0.19 9.36
C ASN A 212 -3.72 0.54 10.69
N LEU A 213 -4.85 1.20 10.66
CA LEU A 213 -5.60 1.61 11.84
C LEU A 213 -6.68 0.59 12.22
N LEU A 214 -7.51 0.19 11.27
CA LEU A 214 -8.68 -0.68 11.47
C LEU A 214 -8.67 -1.85 10.47
N PRO A 215 -7.70 -2.77 10.55
CA PRO A 215 -7.52 -3.81 9.51
C PRO A 215 -8.76 -4.68 9.30
N HIS A 216 -9.50 -5.02 10.35
CA HIS A 216 -10.71 -5.84 10.27
C HIS A 216 -11.87 -5.18 9.49
N VAL A 217 -11.96 -3.84 9.47
CA VAL A 217 -12.97 -3.12 8.66
C VAL A 217 -12.75 -3.39 7.17
N TYR A 218 -11.50 -3.26 6.72
CA TYR A 218 -11.14 -3.45 5.32
C TYR A 218 -11.22 -4.92 4.90
N THR A 219 -10.81 -5.85 5.77
CA THR A 219 -10.91 -7.29 5.49
C THR A 219 -12.37 -7.76 5.47
N SER A 220 -13.23 -7.21 6.31
CA SER A 220 -14.68 -7.47 6.28
C SER A 220 -15.34 -6.89 5.05
N LEU A 221 -15.00 -5.64 4.67
CA LEU A 221 -15.48 -5.02 3.43
C LEU A 221 -15.08 -5.83 2.19
N TYR A 222 -13.82 -6.28 2.14
CA TYR A 222 -13.37 -7.15 1.04
C TYR A 222 -14.21 -8.45 0.97
N LYS A 223 -14.44 -9.12 2.10
CA LYS A 223 -15.26 -10.32 2.17
C LYS A 223 -16.71 -10.04 1.75
N ALA A 224 -17.31 -8.96 2.25
CA ALA A 224 -18.66 -8.55 1.86
C ALA A 224 -18.75 -8.30 0.35
N ALA A 225 -17.77 -7.61 -0.23
CA ALA A 225 -17.72 -7.33 -1.67
C ALA A 225 -17.61 -8.63 -2.50
N THR A 226 -16.79 -9.60 -2.07
CA THR A 226 -16.65 -10.89 -2.78
C THR A 226 -17.93 -11.76 -2.72
N HIS A 227 -18.78 -11.56 -1.71
CA HIS A 227 -20.05 -12.27 -1.56
C HIS A 227 -21.27 -11.49 -2.06
N GLY A 228 -21.10 -10.22 -2.46
CA GLY A 228 -22.20 -9.36 -2.88
C GLY A 228 -23.13 -8.93 -1.74
N ASP A 229 -22.64 -8.89 -0.50
CA ASP A 229 -23.42 -8.45 0.66
C ASP A 229 -23.50 -6.92 0.71
N HIS A 230 -24.51 -6.36 0.06
CA HIS A 230 -24.70 -4.92 -0.06
C HIS A 230 -24.89 -4.20 1.28
N ALA A 231 -25.46 -4.86 2.30
CA ALA A 231 -25.63 -4.25 3.62
C ALA A 231 -24.28 -4.10 4.33
N ALA A 232 -23.48 -5.15 4.37
CA ALA A 232 -22.15 -5.12 4.95
C ALA A 232 -21.19 -4.22 4.14
N ILE A 233 -21.35 -4.12 2.81
CA ILE A 233 -20.59 -3.17 1.98
C ILE A 233 -20.90 -1.73 2.42
N ALA A 234 -22.18 -1.36 2.53
CA ALA A 234 -22.58 -0.02 2.91
C ALA A 234 -22.06 0.38 4.30
N GLU A 235 -22.05 -0.55 5.25
CA GLU A 235 -21.51 -0.35 6.59
C GLU A 235 -19.98 -0.13 6.56
N GLY A 236 -19.25 -0.98 5.85
CA GLY A 236 -17.80 -0.86 5.70
C GLY A 236 -17.39 0.46 5.01
N GLU A 237 -18.07 0.84 3.93
CA GLU A 237 -17.85 2.12 3.24
C GLU A 237 -18.15 3.32 4.12
N PHE A 238 -19.19 3.25 4.96
CA PHE A 238 -19.48 4.29 5.95
C PHE A 238 -18.32 4.47 6.93
N LEU A 239 -17.78 3.38 7.48
CA LEU A 239 -16.64 3.43 8.41
C LEU A 239 -15.38 3.98 7.74
N ILE A 240 -15.07 3.56 6.52
CA ILE A 240 -13.94 4.09 5.74
C ILE A 240 -14.08 5.59 5.52
N ARG A 241 -15.27 6.06 5.16
CA ARG A 241 -15.55 7.50 5.01
C ARG A 241 -15.31 8.25 6.32
N ARG A 242 -15.71 7.69 7.47
CA ARG A 242 -15.46 8.30 8.77
C ARG A 242 -13.96 8.39 9.09
N VAL A 243 -13.16 7.38 8.72
CA VAL A 243 -11.69 7.43 8.82
C VAL A 243 -11.15 8.57 7.95
N PHE A 244 -11.58 8.68 6.68
CA PHE A 244 -11.18 9.77 5.79
C PHE A 244 -11.43 11.13 6.40
N GLU A 245 -12.67 11.41 6.81
CA GLU A 245 -13.09 12.70 7.35
C GLU A 245 -12.36 13.07 8.65
N THR A 246 -12.04 12.07 9.47
CA THR A 246 -11.49 12.29 10.81
C THR A 246 -9.97 12.31 10.83
N VAL A 247 -9.34 11.41 10.06
CA VAL A 247 -7.92 11.11 10.17
C VAL A 247 -7.12 11.72 9.02
N TYR A 248 -7.65 11.70 7.79
CA TYR A 248 -6.86 12.04 6.61
C TYR A 248 -6.89 13.51 6.22
N PHE A 249 -7.89 14.27 6.66
CA PHE A 249 -7.98 15.69 6.33
C PHE A 249 -7.82 16.54 7.59
N ASP A 250 -7.00 17.59 7.49
CA ASP A 250 -6.89 18.58 8.56
C ASP A 250 -8.11 19.55 8.56
N ASP A 251 -8.07 20.54 9.44
CA ASP A 251 -9.20 21.48 9.63
C ASP A 251 -9.30 22.49 8.48
N ASP A 252 -8.25 22.62 7.66
CA ASP A 252 -8.23 23.42 6.44
C ASP A 252 -8.62 22.60 5.19
N GLY A 253 -9.00 21.34 5.37
CA GLY A 253 -9.38 20.41 4.30
C GLY A 253 -8.20 19.90 3.48
N GLN A 254 -6.97 20.03 3.98
CA GLN A 254 -5.79 19.48 3.31
C GLN A 254 -5.57 18.04 3.69
N MET A 255 -5.18 17.22 2.71
CA MET A 255 -4.88 15.82 2.95
C MET A 255 -3.61 15.65 3.77
N LYS A 256 -3.72 15.00 4.91
CA LYS A 256 -2.66 14.64 5.87
C LYS A 256 -2.68 13.14 6.14
N LEU A 257 -2.86 12.32 5.10
CA LEU A 257 -3.04 10.87 5.22
C LEU A 257 -1.99 10.24 6.16
N ILE A 258 -0.70 10.37 5.83
CA ILE A 258 0.36 9.69 6.59
C ILE A 258 0.51 10.26 8.01
N PRO A 259 0.62 11.59 8.21
CA PRO A 259 0.71 12.15 9.55
C PRO A 259 -0.53 11.87 10.41
N GLY A 260 -1.74 11.97 9.83
CA GLY A 260 -2.98 11.67 10.51
C GLY A 260 -3.09 10.22 10.92
N LEU A 261 -2.74 9.31 10.00
CA LEU A 261 -2.72 7.88 10.27
C LEU A 261 -1.75 7.51 11.39
N LYS A 262 -0.52 8.01 11.35
CA LYS A 262 0.47 7.79 12.42
C LYS A 262 0.02 8.39 13.76
N MET A 263 -0.66 9.54 13.75
CA MET A 263 -1.24 10.11 14.97
C MET A 263 -2.34 9.20 15.55
N ALA A 264 -3.25 8.70 14.72
CA ALA A 264 -4.28 7.76 15.16
C ALA A 264 -3.69 6.45 15.68
N MET A 265 -2.68 5.90 15.00
CA MET A 265 -1.96 4.71 15.46
C MET A 265 -1.17 4.95 16.75
N HIS A 266 -0.68 6.17 16.98
CA HIS A 266 -0.07 6.57 18.24
C HIS A 266 -1.04 6.47 19.40
N GLU A 267 -2.25 6.95 19.23
CA GLU A 267 -3.31 6.85 20.25
C GLU A 267 -3.69 5.39 20.57
N LEU A 268 -3.46 4.47 19.63
CA LEU A 268 -3.59 3.02 19.86
C LEU A 268 -2.34 2.37 20.48
N GLY A 269 -1.28 3.13 20.73
CA GLY A 269 -0.01 2.60 21.27
C GLY A 269 0.81 1.79 20.26
N LEU A 270 0.51 1.89 18.97
CA LEU A 270 1.18 1.11 17.93
C LEU A 270 2.54 1.71 17.52
N CYS A 271 2.63 3.03 17.38
CA CYS A 271 3.87 3.73 17.03
C CYS A 271 3.93 5.16 17.59
N ARG A 272 5.06 5.85 17.40
CA ARG A 272 5.16 7.29 17.59
C ARG A 272 4.62 8.02 16.35
N PRO A 273 4.08 9.26 16.49
CA PRO A 273 3.56 10.02 15.35
C PRO A 273 4.67 10.73 14.55
N VAL A 274 5.85 10.12 14.44
CA VAL A 274 7.01 10.69 13.73
C VAL A 274 6.89 10.40 12.25
N VAL A 275 7.10 11.42 11.41
CA VAL A 275 7.13 11.32 9.94
C VAL A 275 8.48 11.77 9.39
N ALA A 276 8.86 11.24 8.23
CA ALA A 276 10.05 11.67 7.52
C ALA A 276 9.83 13.03 6.81
N PRO A 277 10.80 13.94 6.80
CA PRO A 277 10.73 15.12 5.94
C PRO A 277 10.53 14.74 4.46
N PRO A 278 9.78 15.53 3.68
CA PRO A 278 9.26 16.86 3.98
C PRO A 278 7.91 16.88 4.69
N LEU A 279 7.36 15.72 5.07
CA LEU A 279 6.10 15.68 5.79
C LEU A 279 6.24 16.36 7.17
N SER A 280 5.15 16.98 7.62
CA SER A 280 5.03 17.60 8.92
C SER A 280 3.99 16.88 9.77
N LEU A 281 4.15 16.95 11.08
CA LEU A 281 3.15 16.44 12.02
C LEU A 281 1.80 17.13 11.81
N VAL A 282 0.72 16.48 12.24
CA VAL A 282 -0.60 17.12 12.30
C VAL A 282 -0.60 18.26 13.32
N THR A 283 -1.51 19.23 13.14
CA THR A 283 -1.73 20.30 14.13
C THR A 283 -2.33 19.73 15.41
N GLU A 284 -2.19 20.46 16.52
CA GLU A 284 -2.81 20.02 17.80
C GLU A 284 -4.35 19.97 17.69
N GLN A 285 -4.96 20.83 16.89
CA GLN A 285 -6.39 20.81 16.63
C GLN A 285 -6.80 19.50 15.93
N HIS A 286 -6.08 19.11 14.88
CA HIS A 286 -6.31 17.85 14.16
C HIS A 286 -6.05 16.64 15.09
N ALA A 287 -4.97 16.65 15.87
CA ALA A 287 -4.68 15.60 16.84
C ALA A 287 -5.81 15.45 17.88
N THR A 288 -6.34 16.56 18.38
CA THR A 288 -7.48 16.57 19.33
C THR A 288 -8.75 15.98 18.70
N ARG A 289 -9.03 16.31 17.42
CA ARG A 289 -10.16 15.71 16.68
C ARG A 289 -9.99 14.20 16.54
N ILE A 290 -8.79 13.73 16.18
CA ILE A 290 -8.47 12.29 16.07
C ILE A 290 -8.72 11.61 17.43
N ARG A 291 -8.14 12.11 18.54
CA ARG A 291 -8.30 11.54 19.88
C ARG A 291 -9.77 11.42 20.28
N SER A 292 -10.56 12.45 19.98
CA SER A 292 -11.98 12.51 20.37
C SER A 292 -12.85 11.54 19.58
N ALA A 293 -12.51 11.29 18.32
CA ALA A 293 -13.32 10.46 17.43
C ALA A 293 -12.92 8.98 17.44
N LEU A 294 -11.65 8.68 17.72
CA LEU A 294 -11.09 7.33 17.63
C LEU A 294 -11.84 6.28 18.48
N PRO A 295 -12.24 6.54 19.75
CA PRO A 295 -13.01 5.56 20.53
C PRO A 295 -14.31 5.14 19.85
N ARG A 296 -15.05 6.09 19.27
CA ARG A 296 -16.31 5.81 18.56
C ARG A 296 -16.07 5.04 17.27
N LEU A 297 -14.99 5.35 16.55
CA LEU A 297 -14.62 4.60 15.33
C LEU A 297 -14.33 3.13 15.65
N ILE A 298 -13.64 2.88 16.77
CA ILE A 298 -13.32 1.51 17.23
C ILE A 298 -14.59 0.77 17.67
N GLU A 299 -15.43 1.39 18.51
CA GLU A 299 -16.69 0.78 18.97
C GLU A 299 -17.58 0.40 17.81
N THR A 300 -17.79 1.31 16.84
CA THR A 300 -18.63 1.05 15.66
C THR A 300 -18.03 -0.02 14.76
N SER A 301 -16.70 -0.15 14.73
CA SER A 301 -16.03 -1.16 13.89
C SER A 301 -16.06 -2.58 14.47
N GLN A 302 -16.51 -2.75 15.72
CA GLN A 302 -16.59 -4.05 16.41
C GLN A 302 -18.00 -4.65 16.38
N LEU A 303 -18.98 -3.90 15.88
CA LEU A 303 -20.37 -4.34 15.71
C LEU A 303 -20.52 -5.10 14.41
#